data_6df904bfbc45110ac1c738dd6d177f29
#
_entry.id   6df904bfbc45110ac1c738dd6d177f29
#
_cell.length_a   1.000
_cell.length_b   1.000
_cell.length_c   1.000
_cell.angle_alpha   90.00
_cell.angle_beta   90.00
_cell.angle_gamma   90.00
#
_symmetry.space_group_name_H-M   'P 1'
#
loop_
_entity.id
_entity.type
_entity.pdbx_description
1 polymer ?
#
loop_
_entity_poly.entity_id
_entity_poly.type
_entity_poly.pdbx_seq_one_letter_code
_entity_poly.pdbx_strand_id
1 'polypeptide(L)'
;MRVLIVEDDPLIGDGLQAGLQALGFSCDWLRDGKLALSGIHAAPYDAVVLDLGLPGMDGLEVLAAWRKAGRQEPVLLLTARDAVNDRIRGLDAGADDYLTKPFALGELAARLRALLRRRSGSSVPQLSHGRVSLDPAARQATLDGEPVALSARELAVLEVLLNNRNRVLSRAEIEEKLYDWAHEVESNAVEVHIHHLRKKLGADFIKTRRGLGYTLGDAE
;
A
#
# COMPACT_ATOMS: atom_id res chain seq x y z
N MET A 1 -3.51 -0.41 -2.34
CA MET A 1 -2.11 -0.62 -1.89
C MET A 1 -2.09 -1.71 -0.85
N ARG A 2 -1.22 -2.72 -1.01
CA ARG A 2 -1.14 -3.89 -0.11
C ARG A 2 0.07 -3.77 0.80
N VAL A 3 -0.15 -3.89 2.10
CA VAL A 3 0.86 -3.73 3.15
C VAL A 3 1.00 -5.04 3.92
N LEU A 4 2.23 -5.52 4.10
CA LEU A 4 2.52 -6.59 5.04
C LEU A 4 2.79 -5.97 6.42
N ILE A 5 2.07 -6.41 7.44
CA ILE A 5 2.30 -6.05 8.85
C ILE A 5 2.99 -7.24 9.51
N VAL A 6 4.09 -6.99 10.20
CA VAL A 6 4.78 -7.99 11.03
C VAL A 6 4.87 -7.42 12.44
N GLU A 7 4.01 -7.93 13.32
CA GLU A 7 3.82 -7.45 14.70
C GLU A 7 3.31 -8.62 15.54
N ASP A 8 3.96 -8.93 16.64
CA ASP A 8 3.60 -10.07 17.49
C ASP A 8 2.49 -9.75 18.50
N ASP A 9 2.41 -8.49 18.95
CA ASP A 9 1.37 -8.04 19.88
C ASP A 9 -0.01 -8.04 19.19
N PRO A 10 -0.98 -8.85 19.70
CA PRO A 10 -2.28 -8.96 19.07
C PRO A 10 -3.10 -7.66 19.12
N LEU A 11 -2.93 -6.81 20.13
CA LEU A 11 -3.68 -5.55 20.24
C LEU A 11 -3.16 -4.52 19.24
N ILE A 12 -1.83 -4.44 19.09
CA ILE A 12 -1.20 -3.53 18.12
C ILE A 12 -1.47 -4.02 16.70
N GLY A 13 -1.25 -5.30 16.42
CA GLY A 13 -1.44 -5.88 15.08
C GLY A 13 -2.86 -5.78 14.57
N ASP A 14 -3.86 -6.11 15.40
CA ASP A 14 -5.28 -5.99 15.07
C ASP A 14 -5.66 -4.51 14.83
N GLY A 15 -5.23 -3.63 15.73
CA GLY A 15 -5.45 -2.19 15.60
C GLY A 15 -4.82 -1.60 14.34
N LEU A 16 -3.62 -2.04 13.96
CA LEU A 16 -2.95 -1.65 12.72
C LEU A 16 -3.70 -2.16 11.50
N GLN A 17 -4.06 -3.44 11.49
CA GLN A 17 -4.78 -4.05 10.37
C GLN A 17 -6.12 -3.35 10.15
N ALA A 18 -6.98 -3.30 11.18
CA ALA A 18 -8.29 -2.67 11.08
C ALA A 18 -8.19 -1.18 10.71
N GLY A 19 -7.26 -0.46 11.34
CA GLY A 19 -7.10 0.97 11.10
C GLY A 19 -6.56 1.29 9.70
N LEU A 20 -5.59 0.55 9.20
CA LEU A 20 -5.08 0.71 7.83
C LEU A 20 -6.11 0.30 6.79
N GLN A 21 -6.89 -0.77 7.04
CA GLN A 21 -7.99 -1.17 6.16
C GLN A 21 -9.06 -0.07 6.06
N ALA A 22 -9.44 0.55 7.18
CA ALA A 22 -10.35 1.71 7.18
C ALA A 22 -9.78 2.90 6.38
N LEU A 23 -8.46 3.03 6.32
CA LEU A 23 -7.76 4.02 5.51
C LEU A 23 -7.52 3.56 4.05
N GLY A 24 -8.07 2.39 3.64
CA GLY A 24 -8.07 1.90 2.26
C GLY A 24 -6.83 1.12 1.85
N PHE A 25 -5.98 0.72 2.78
CA PHE A 25 -4.94 -0.26 2.52
C PHE A 25 -5.53 -1.68 2.55
N SER A 26 -4.95 -2.58 1.78
CA SER A 26 -5.12 -4.03 1.97
C SER A 26 -3.99 -4.51 2.87
N CYS A 27 -4.27 -5.26 3.92
CA CYS A 27 -3.28 -5.59 4.94
C CYS A 27 -3.27 -7.08 5.24
N ASP A 28 -2.11 -7.71 5.07
CA ASP A 28 -1.84 -9.03 5.62
C ASP A 28 -1.01 -8.89 6.89
N TRP A 29 -1.29 -9.70 7.89
CA TRP A 29 -0.63 -9.64 9.18
C TRP A 29 0.01 -10.95 9.57
N LEU A 30 1.28 -10.89 9.93
CA LEU A 30 2.09 -11.99 10.46
C LEU A 30 2.60 -11.63 11.86
N ARG A 31 2.69 -12.63 12.73
CA ARG A 31 3.04 -12.45 14.14
C ARG A 31 4.39 -13.00 14.52
N ASP A 32 5.18 -13.45 13.56
CA ASP A 32 6.44 -14.15 13.79
C ASP A 32 7.47 -13.76 12.73
N GLY A 33 8.69 -13.43 13.17
CA GLY A 33 9.78 -13.01 12.29
C GLY A 33 10.21 -14.12 11.30
N LYS A 34 10.13 -15.40 11.69
CA LYS A 34 10.47 -16.52 10.78
C LYS A 34 9.40 -16.68 9.70
N LEU A 35 8.12 -16.53 10.05
CA LEU A 35 7.04 -16.54 9.06
C LEU A 35 7.15 -15.35 8.12
N ALA A 36 7.62 -14.20 8.58
CA ALA A 36 7.83 -13.02 7.76
C ALA A 36 8.86 -13.25 6.64
N LEU A 37 9.89 -14.09 6.86
CA LEU A 37 10.87 -14.41 5.82
C LEU A 37 10.25 -15.03 4.57
N SER A 38 9.28 -15.91 4.73
CA SER A 38 8.55 -16.51 3.61
C SER A 38 7.33 -15.70 3.21
N GLY A 39 6.67 -15.05 4.16
CA GLY A 39 5.45 -14.29 3.96
C GLY A 39 5.59 -13.13 2.98
N ILE A 40 6.76 -12.50 2.90
CA ILE A 40 7.02 -11.43 1.91
C ILE A 40 6.91 -11.91 0.45
N HIS A 41 6.98 -13.21 0.22
CA HIS A 41 6.84 -13.81 -1.11
C HIS A 41 5.40 -14.26 -1.41
N ALA A 42 4.50 -14.22 -0.43
CA ALA A 42 3.14 -14.73 -0.58
C ALA A 42 2.25 -13.84 -1.46
N ALA A 43 2.62 -12.55 -1.59
CA ALA A 43 1.90 -11.59 -2.40
C ALA A 43 2.82 -10.42 -2.83
N PRO A 44 2.45 -9.63 -3.85
CA PRO A 44 3.16 -8.40 -4.20
C PRO A 44 2.82 -7.28 -3.21
N TYR A 45 3.63 -7.10 -2.19
CA TYR A 45 3.48 -6.01 -1.25
C TYR A 45 4.05 -4.70 -1.80
N ASP A 46 3.32 -3.63 -1.54
CA ASP A 46 3.74 -2.27 -1.90
C ASP A 46 4.64 -1.68 -0.81
N ALA A 47 4.42 -2.04 0.47
CA ALA A 47 5.25 -1.68 1.62
C ALA A 47 5.14 -2.72 2.75
N VAL A 48 6.05 -2.63 3.72
CA VAL A 48 6.06 -3.46 4.93
C VAL A 48 6.10 -2.56 6.17
N VAL A 49 5.30 -2.90 7.18
CA VAL A 49 5.41 -2.41 8.56
C VAL A 49 6.03 -3.54 9.37
N LEU A 50 7.18 -3.31 9.99
CA LEU A 50 7.96 -4.34 10.65
C LEU A 50 8.33 -3.92 12.08
N ASP A 51 7.82 -4.65 13.07
CA ASP A 51 8.29 -4.48 14.45
C ASP A 51 9.69 -5.05 14.63
N LEU A 52 10.49 -4.39 15.45
CA LEU A 52 11.83 -4.86 15.84
C LEU A 52 11.77 -5.91 16.96
N GLY A 53 10.77 -5.83 17.83
CA GLY A 53 10.67 -6.65 19.04
C GLY A 53 10.07 -8.04 18.83
N LEU A 54 10.20 -8.64 17.64
CA LEU A 54 9.56 -9.91 17.31
C LEU A 54 10.16 -11.09 18.09
N PRO A 55 9.33 -12.08 18.48
CA PRO A 55 9.83 -13.31 19.10
C PRO A 55 10.59 -14.17 18.09
N GLY A 56 11.61 -14.84 18.56
CA GLY A 56 12.36 -15.87 17.81
C GLY A 56 13.33 -15.33 16.76
N MET A 57 13.05 -14.22 16.10
CA MET A 57 13.94 -13.55 15.16
C MET A 57 13.68 -12.03 15.21
N ASP A 58 14.71 -11.27 15.54
CA ASP A 58 14.63 -9.80 15.61
C ASP A 58 14.25 -9.19 14.24
N GLY A 59 13.45 -8.14 14.23
CA GLY A 59 13.04 -7.46 12.98
C GLY A 59 14.21 -6.97 12.14
N LEU A 60 15.35 -6.58 12.73
CA LEU A 60 16.54 -6.22 11.97
C LEU A 60 17.15 -7.44 11.24
N GLU A 61 17.12 -8.62 11.85
CA GLU A 61 17.57 -9.86 11.20
C GLU A 61 16.65 -10.21 10.02
N VAL A 62 15.35 -10.05 10.19
CA VAL A 62 14.35 -10.23 9.12
C VAL A 62 14.63 -9.27 7.96
N LEU A 63 14.81 -7.99 8.25
CA LEU A 63 15.10 -6.95 7.26
C LEU A 63 16.40 -7.26 6.50
N ALA A 64 17.47 -7.57 7.22
CA ALA A 64 18.76 -7.91 6.61
C ALA A 64 18.65 -9.13 5.67
N ALA A 65 17.89 -10.16 6.08
CA ALA A 65 17.64 -11.33 5.26
C ALA A 65 16.86 -10.98 3.98
N TRP A 66 15.83 -10.13 4.06
CA TRP A 66 15.09 -9.65 2.90
C TRP A 66 15.97 -8.85 1.93
N ARG A 67 16.78 -7.93 2.44
CA ARG A 67 17.70 -7.12 1.60
C ARG A 67 18.75 -8.02 0.93
N LYS A 68 19.29 -9.00 1.65
CA LYS A 68 20.21 -10.01 1.08
C LYS A 68 19.55 -10.85 -0.02
N ALA A 69 18.26 -11.14 0.11
CA ALA A 69 17.47 -11.82 -0.91
C ALA A 69 17.03 -10.92 -2.09
N GLY A 70 17.48 -9.65 -2.12
CA GLY A 70 17.18 -8.70 -3.19
C GLY A 70 15.81 -8.03 -3.10
N ARG A 71 15.10 -8.17 -1.97
CA ARG A 71 13.79 -7.53 -1.76
C ARG A 71 13.97 -6.01 -1.60
N GLN A 72 13.14 -5.25 -2.32
CA GLN A 72 13.24 -3.79 -2.41
C GLN A 72 11.96 -3.07 -1.94
N GLU A 73 11.04 -3.79 -1.34
CA GLU A 73 9.83 -3.20 -0.78
C GLU A 73 10.22 -2.19 0.32
N PRO A 74 9.60 -1.00 0.33
CA PRO A 74 9.81 -0.04 1.40
C PRO A 74 9.42 -0.63 2.75
N VAL A 75 10.30 -0.48 3.73
CA VAL A 75 10.10 -0.98 5.09
C VAL A 75 10.05 0.18 6.06
N LEU A 76 8.91 0.30 6.77
CA LEU A 76 8.72 1.16 7.93
C LEU A 76 8.93 0.33 9.19
N LEU A 77 9.98 0.64 9.96
CA LEU A 77 10.24 -0.03 11.23
C LEU A 77 9.36 0.55 12.34
N LEU A 78 8.79 -0.33 13.15
CA LEU A 78 8.20 0.03 14.44
C LEU A 78 9.19 -0.31 15.56
N THR A 79 9.37 0.58 16.50
CA THR A 79 10.31 0.36 17.60
C THR A 79 9.82 1.00 18.89
N ALA A 80 9.97 0.28 20.01
CA ALA A 80 9.81 0.82 21.36
C ALA A 80 11.11 1.51 21.86
N ARG A 81 12.18 1.46 21.06
CA ARG A 81 13.52 1.88 21.47
C ARG A 81 13.78 3.31 21.01
N ASP A 82 13.88 4.23 21.98
CA ASP A 82 14.19 5.64 21.74
C ASP A 82 15.68 5.90 21.45
N ALA A 83 16.54 4.88 21.53
CA ALA A 83 17.96 5.05 21.34
C ALA A 83 18.29 5.45 19.90
N VAL A 84 18.98 6.56 19.72
CA VAL A 84 19.50 7.04 18.42
C VAL A 84 20.25 5.92 17.69
N ASN A 85 20.97 5.08 18.43
CA ASN A 85 21.72 3.97 17.89
C ASN A 85 20.84 2.88 17.22
N ASP A 86 19.66 2.58 17.76
CA ASP A 86 18.77 1.58 17.16
C ASP A 86 18.14 2.10 15.87
N ARG A 87 17.86 3.41 15.79
CA ARG A 87 17.40 4.06 14.56
C ARG A 87 18.48 4.05 13.48
N ILE A 88 19.72 4.36 13.85
CA ILE A 88 20.87 4.30 12.93
C ILE A 88 21.02 2.87 12.40
N ARG A 89 21.05 1.87 13.29
CA ARG A 89 21.15 0.45 12.89
C ARG A 89 20.02 0.02 11.96
N GLY A 90 18.78 0.47 12.19
CA GLY A 90 17.65 0.18 11.34
C GLY A 90 17.81 0.75 9.93
N LEU A 91 18.22 2.01 9.83
CA LEU A 91 18.47 2.69 8.55
C LEU A 91 19.66 2.06 7.81
N ASP A 92 20.74 1.77 8.53
CA ASP A 92 21.93 1.12 7.95
C ASP A 92 21.63 -0.33 7.48
N ALA A 93 20.67 -1.02 8.14
CA ALA A 93 20.17 -2.31 7.70
C ALA A 93 19.27 -2.24 6.46
N GLY A 94 18.96 -1.04 5.98
CA GLY A 94 18.19 -0.81 4.75
C GLY A 94 16.69 -0.57 4.99
N ALA A 95 16.29 -0.12 6.18
CA ALA A 95 14.95 0.43 6.37
C ALA A 95 14.80 1.78 5.68
N ASP A 96 13.60 2.10 5.24
CA ASP A 96 13.30 3.33 4.51
C ASP A 96 12.76 4.45 5.42
N ASP A 97 12.19 4.08 6.57
CA ASP A 97 11.75 4.99 7.63
C ASP A 97 11.55 4.21 8.94
N TYR A 98 11.34 4.92 10.04
CA TYR A 98 11.04 4.33 11.35
C TYR A 98 9.95 5.15 12.06
N LEU A 99 9.27 4.49 13.01
CA LEU A 99 8.24 5.10 13.86
C LEU A 99 8.33 4.53 15.27
N THR A 100 8.43 5.40 16.27
CA THR A 100 8.53 4.99 17.67
C THR A 100 7.16 4.73 18.30
N LYS A 101 7.04 3.64 19.05
CA LYS A 101 5.87 3.34 19.89
C LYS A 101 5.92 4.19 21.18
N PRO A 102 4.80 4.79 21.64
CA PRO A 102 3.46 4.77 21.01
C PRO A 102 3.33 5.78 19.86
N PHE A 103 2.56 5.44 18.85
CA PHE A 103 2.34 6.28 17.68
C PHE A 103 0.85 6.45 17.36
N ALA A 104 0.53 7.50 16.63
CA ALA A 104 -0.80 7.68 16.07
C ALA A 104 -0.92 6.94 14.72
N LEU A 105 -2.05 6.24 14.51
CA LEU A 105 -2.33 5.54 13.25
C LEU A 105 -2.23 6.48 12.02
N GLY A 106 -2.69 7.73 12.18
CA GLY A 106 -2.60 8.75 11.12
C GLY A 106 -1.15 9.07 10.72
N GLU A 107 -0.20 9.07 11.67
CA GLU A 107 1.22 9.26 11.39
C GLU A 107 1.79 8.07 10.63
N LEU A 108 1.52 6.84 11.09
CA LEU A 108 1.96 5.62 10.41
C LEU A 108 1.47 5.60 8.96
N ALA A 109 0.18 5.87 8.73
CA ALA A 109 -0.40 5.92 7.40
C ALA A 109 0.22 7.02 6.53
N ALA A 110 0.53 8.19 7.09
CA ALA A 110 1.21 9.27 6.37
C ALA A 110 2.62 8.88 5.94
N ARG A 111 3.38 8.19 6.81
CA ARG A 111 4.71 7.68 6.51
C ARG A 111 4.68 6.59 5.42
N LEU A 112 3.75 5.64 5.51
CA LEU A 112 3.55 4.62 4.47
C LEU A 112 3.27 5.27 3.11
N ARG A 113 2.35 6.26 3.04
CA ARG A 113 2.10 6.99 1.79
C ARG A 113 3.34 7.72 1.26
N ALA A 114 4.16 8.30 2.14
CA ALA A 114 5.41 8.94 1.75
C ALA A 114 6.42 7.95 1.16
N LEU A 115 6.54 6.76 1.74
CA LEU A 115 7.41 5.69 1.24
C LEU A 115 6.94 5.20 -0.14
N LEU A 116 5.66 4.93 -0.28
CA LEU A 116 5.06 4.47 -1.54
C LEU A 116 5.24 5.49 -2.67
N ARG A 117 5.09 6.78 -2.36
CA ARG A 117 5.33 7.88 -3.28
C ARG A 117 6.79 7.94 -3.76
N ARG A 118 7.76 7.79 -2.86
CA ARG A 118 9.20 7.77 -3.23
C ARG A 118 9.50 6.64 -4.20
N ARG A 119 8.93 5.46 -3.98
CA ARG A 119 9.09 4.30 -4.86
C ARG A 119 8.51 4.53 -6.27
N SER A 120 7.42 5.26 -6.39
CA SER A 120 6.82 5.61 -7.69
C SER A 120 7.53 6.73 -8.44
N GLY A 121 8.60 7.31 -7.87
CA GLY A 121 9.35 8.43 -8.45
C GLY A 121 8.58 9.75 -8.47
N SER A 122 7.44 9.82 -7.79
CA SER A 122 6.60 11.03 -7.72
C SER A 122 6.96 11.87 -6.51
N SER A 123 7.39 13.11 -6.75
CA SER A 123 7.62 14.11 -5.70
C SER A 123 6.35 14.86 -5.29
N VAL A 124 5.26 14.68 -6.05
CA VAL A 124 4.00 15.38 -5.81
C VAL A 124 3.10 14.56 -4.89
N PRO A 125 2.51 15.18 -3.84
CA PRO A 125 1.56 14.48 -2.96
C PRO A 125 0.32 13.95 -3.69
N GLN A 126 0.02 14.51 -4.85
CA GLN A 126 -1.17 14.27 -5.64
C GLN A 126 -0.84 13.39 -6.87
N LEU A 127 -1.59 12.31 -7.04
CA LEU A 127 -1.53 11.48 -8.24
C LEU A 127 -2.44 12.10 -9.29
N SER A 128 -1.95 12.33 -10.50
CA SER A 128 -2.77 12.94 -11.56
C SER A 128 -2.60 12.25 -12.90
N HIS A 129 -3.67 12.25 -13.69
CA HIS A 129 -3.69 11.80 -15.08
C HIS A 129 -4.77 12.57 -15.85
N GLY A 130 -4.35 13.40 -16.81
CA GLY A 130 -5.25 14.33 -17.50
C GLY A 130 -5.99 15.24 -16.50
N ARG A 131 -7.31 15.28 -16.62
CA ARG A 131 -8.22 16.08 -15.80
C ARG A 131 -8.47 15.53 -14.39
N VAL A 132 -8.04 14.30 -14.10
CA VAL A 132 -8.28 13.62 -12.82
C VAL A 132 -7.08 13.75 -11.92
N SER A 133 -7.31 14.12 -10.67
CA SER A 133 -6.31 14.12 -9.61
C SER A 133 -6.82 13.38 -8.37
N LEU A 134 -5.92 12.73 -7.67
CA LEU A 134 -6.18 12.02 -6.41
C LEU A 134 -5.16 12.46 -5.36
N ASP A 135 -5.64 12.96 -4.25
CA ASP A 135 -4.87 13.09 -3.01
C ASP A 135 -5.07 11.83 -2.16
N PRO A 136 -4.07 10.92 -2.10
CA PRO A 136 -4.20 9.69 -1.30
C PRO A 136 -4.25 9.97 0.20
N ALA A 137 -3.68 11.10 0.65
CA ALA A 137 -3.66 11.49 2.06
C ALA A 137 -5.04 11.98 2.52
N ALA A 138 -5.63 12.88 1.74
CA ALA A 138 -6.98 13.38 1.99
C ALA A 138 -8.07 12.38 1.58
N ARG A 139 -7.73 11.31 0.83
CA ARG A 139 -8.68 10.37 0.19
C ARG A 139 -9.71 11.10 -0.67
N GLN A 140 -9.25 12.08 -1.42
CA GLN A 140 -10.08 12.95 -2.23
C GLN A 140 -9.64 12.92 -3.68
N ALA A 141 -10.57 12.61 -4.57
CA ALA A 141 -10.37 12.73 -6.01
C ALA A 141 -11.04 14.01 -6.53
N THR A 142 -10.45 14.59 -7.56
CA THR A 142 -11.01 15.73 -8.29
C THR A 142 -11.03 15.45 -9.79
N LEU A 143 -12.00 16.02 -10.48
CA LEU A 143 -12.09 16.08 -11.93
C LEU A 143 -12.16 17.57 -12.31
N ASP A 144 -11.21 18.06 -13.09
CA ASP A 144 -11.05 19.49 -13.40
C ASP A 144 -10.94 20.40 -12.16
N GLY A 145 -10.38 19.88 -11.08
CA GLY A 145 -10.28 20.58 -9.80
C GLY A 145 -11.51 20.46 -8.89
N GLU A 146 -12.66 20.01 -9.40
CA GLU A 146 -13.88 19.84 -8.62
C GLU A 146 -13.91 18.46 -7.91
N PRO A 147 -14.29 18.40 -6.62
CA PRO A 147 -14.35 17.16 -5.86
C PRO A 147 -15.33 16.14 -6.45
N VAL A 148 -14.88 14.87 -6.57
CA VAL A 148 -15.71 13.75 -7.00
C VAL A 148 -15.90 12.77 -5.85
N ALA A 149 -17.17 12.47 -5.51
CA ALA A 149 -17.49 11.52 -4.47
C ALA A 149 -17.25 10.08 -4.95
N LEU A 150 -16.18 9.46 -4.43
CA LEU A 150 -15.82 8.07 -4.67
C LEU A 150 -15.95 7.25 -3.38
N SER A 151 -16.40 6.00 -3.51
CA SER A 151 -16.35 5.05 -2.38
C SER A 151 -14.91 4.65 -2.05
N ALA A 152 -14.70 4.05 -0.89
CA ALA A 152 -13.37 3.59 -0.47
C ALA A 152 -12.73 2.62 -1.49
N ARG A 153 -13.52 1.74 -2.08
CA ARG A 153 -13.07 0.77 -3.10
C ARG A 153 -12.78 1.45 -4.44
N GLU A 154 -13.61 2.38 -4.87
CA GLU A 154 -13.37 3.16 -6.09
C GLU A 154 -12.08 3.99 -5.97
N LEU A 155 -11.84 4.63 -4.82
CA LEU A 155 -10.58 5.33 -4.53
C LEU A 155 -9.37 4.40 -4.61
N ALA A 156 -9.48 3.19 -4.04
CA ALA A 156 -8.38 2.22 -4.07
C ALA A 156 -8.09 1.73 -5.50
N VAL A 157 -9.12 1.45 -6.31
CA VAL A 157 -8.94 1.11 -7.74
C VAL A 157 -8.29 2.27 -8.50
N LEU A 158 -8.78 3.50 -8.30
CA LEU A 158 -8.23 4.69 -8.93
C LEU A 158 -6.75 4.89 -8.56
N GLU A 159 -6.40 4.72 -7.29
CA GLU A 159 -5.03 4.82 -6.81
C GLU A 159 -4.10 3.78 -7.43
N VAL A 160 -4.56 2.52 -7.54
CA VAL A 160 -3.81 1.44 -8.21
C VAL A 160 -3.55 1.79 -9.67
N LEU A 161 -4.55 2.29 -10.39
CA LEU A 161 -4.40 2.66 -11.80
C LEU A 161 -3.46 3.87 -11.98
N LEU A 162 -3.60 4.90 -11.15
CA LEU A 162 -2.77 6.11 -11.21
C LEU A 162 -1.29 5.82 -10.87
N ASN A 163 -1.02 4.90 -9.95
CA ASN A 163 0.34 4.46 -9.65
C ASN A 163 0.96 3.59 -10.76
N ASN A 164 0.13 3.06 -11.67
CA ASN A 164 0.56 2.19 -12.78
C ASN A 164 0.11 2.76 -14.15
N ARG A 165 0.06 4.07 -14.31
CA ARG A 165 -0.52 4.77 -15.47
C ARG A 165 0.03 4.36 -16.83
N ASN A 166 1.25 3.83 -16.89
CA ASN A 166 1.90 3.41 -18.13
C ASN A 166 1.83 1.88 -18.36
N ARG A 167 0.99 1.17 -17.61
CA ARG A 167 0.86 -0.29 -17.69
C ARG A 167 -0.59 -0.71 -17.91
N VAL A 168 -0.75 -1.84 -18.57
CA VAL A 168 -2.00 -2.59 -18.52
C VAL A 168 -1.95 -3.48 -17.29
N LEU A 169 -2.95 -3.37 -16.43
CA LEU A 169 -3.10 -4.22 -15.25
C LEU A 169 -4.17 -5.27 -15.54
N SER A 170 -3.83 -6.52 -15.34
CA SER A 170 -4.82 -7.58 -15.40
C SER A 170 -5.82 -7.42 -14.25
N ARG A 171 -7.00 -8.05 -14.39
CA ARG A 171 -7.98 -8.12 -13.32
C ARG A 171 -7.36 -8.70 -12.04
N ALA A 172 -6.62 -9.81 -12.17
CA ALA A 172 -5.99 -10.46 -11.03
C ALA A 172 -4.98 -9.55 -10.31
N GLU A 173 -4.16 -8.77 -11.05
CA GLU A 173 -3.23 -7.79 -10.44
C GLU A 173 -3.96 -6.68 -9.69
N ILE A 174 -5.13 -6.24 -10.17
CA ILE A 174 -5.94 -5.24 -9.46
C ILE A 174 -6.56 -5.87 -8.22
N GLU A 175 -7.15 -7.06 -8.32
CA GLU A 175 -7.73 -7.79 -7.19
C GLU A 175 -6.69 -8.04 -6.09
N GLU A 176 -5.51 -8.52 -6.44
CA GLU A 176 -4.41 -8.80 -5.52
C GLU A 176 -3.93 -7.56 -4.74
N LYS A 177 -4.06 -6.35 -5.35
CA LYS A 177 -3.73 -5.07 -4.69
C LYS A 177 -4.87 -4.50 -3.85
N LEU A 178 -6.11 -4.95 -4.06
CA LEU A 178 -7.31 -4.44 -3.39
C LEU A 178 -7.76 -5.30 -2.21
N TYR A 179 -7.44 -6.59 -2.25
CA TYR A 179 -7.93 -7.57 -1.28
C TYR A 179 -6.77 -8.22 -0.54
N ASP A 180 -6.98 -8.48 0.74
CA ASP A 180 -6.07 -9.23 1.61
C ASP A 180 -6.48 -10.71 1.69
N TRP A 181 -5.75 -11.50 2.43
CA TRP A 181 -6.00 -12.94 2.58
C TRP A 181 -7.36 -13.28 3.23
N ALA A 182 -7.95 -12.32 3.96
CA ALA A 182 -9.19 -12.54 4.71
C ALA A 182 -10.46 -12.27 3.88
N HIS A 183 -10.34 -11.67 2.69
CA HIS A 183 -11.50 -11.29 1.89
C HIS A 183 -11.61 -12.15 0.63
N GLU A 184 -12.69 -12.95 0.54
CA GLU A 184 -13.09 -13.58 -0.72
C GLU A 184 -13.53 -12.51 -1.72
N VAL A 185 -12.98 -12.57 -2.92
CA VAL A 185 -13.32 -11.65 -4.00
C VAL A 185 -14.59 -12.12 -4.69
N GLU A 186 -15.65 -11.31 -4.65
CA GLU A 186 -16.78 -11.53 -5.55
C GLU A 186 -16.32 -11.45 -7.00
N SER A 187 -16.72 -12.42 -7.82
CA SER A 187 -16.14 -12.65 -9.16
C SER A 187 -16.23 -11.48 -10.15
N ASN A 188 -16.95 -10.39 -9.85
CA ASN A 188 -17.15 -9.21 -10.71
C ASN A 188 -16.86 -7.87 -10.00
N ALA A 189 -16.18 -7.88 -8.86
CA ALA A 189 -16.02 -6.67 -8.05
C ALA A 189 -15.21 -5.58 -8.76
N VAL A 190 -14.14 -5.95 -9.47
CA VAL A 190 -13.28 -4.98 -10.21
C VAL A 190 -14.07 -4.33 -11.33
N GLU A 191 -14.82 -5.10 -12.13
CA GLU A 191 -15.64 -4.61 -13.24
C GLU A 191 -16.68 -3.58 -12.79
N VAL A 192 -17.31 -3.83 -11.65
CA VAL A 192 -18.29 -2.90 -11.06
C VAL A 192 -17.61 -1.59 -10.68
N HIS A 193 -16.45 -1.63 -10.03
CA HIS A 193 -15.71 -0.42 -9.66
C HIS A 193 -15.19 0.34 -10.88
N ILE A 194 -14.68 -0.36 -11.89
CA ILE A 194 -14.28 0.24 -13.18
C ILE A 194 -15.48 0.92 -13.86
N HIS A 195 -16.65 0.26 -13.88
CA HIS A 195 -17.88 0.85 -14.43
C HIS A 195 -18.25 2.16 -13.70
N HIS A 196 -18.25 2.15 -12.37
CA HIS A 196 -18.57 3.33 -11.59
C HIS A 196 -17.56 4.46 -11.78
N LEU A 197 -16.26 4.14 -11.83
CA LEU A 197 -15.21 5.13 -12.11
C LEU A 197 -15.40 5.77 -13.49
N ARG A 198 -15.70 4.99 -14.53
CA ARG A 198 -16.00 5.53 -15.87
C ARG A 198 -17.20 6.46 -15.87
N LYS A 199 -18.26 6.11 -15.11
CA LYS A 199 -19.45 6.95 -14.99
C LYS A 199 -19.14 8.30 -14.33
N LYS A 200 -18.20 8.34 -13.36
CA LYS A 200 -17.87 9.52 -12.57
C LYS A 200 -16.74 10.35 -13.16
N LEU A 201 -15.76 9.72 -13.81
CA LEU A 201 -14.54 10.37 -14.29
C LEU A 201 -14.48 10.50 -15.82
N GLY A 202 -15.44 9.91 -16.53
CA GLY A 202 -15.49 9.86 -17.98
C GLY A 202 -15.28 8.46 -18.54
N ALA A 203 -16.00 8.12 -19.61
CA ALA A 203 -15.99 6.77 -20.20
C ALA A 203 -14.61 6.37 -20.73
N ASP A 204 -13.83 7.32 -21.22
CA ASP A 204 -12.52 7.11 -21.84
C ASP A 204 -11.36 7.17 -20.84
N PHE A 205 -11.62 7.56 -19.59
CA PHE A 205 -10.59 7.67 -18.54
C PHE A 205 -9.92 6.32 -18.25
N ILE A 206 -10.67 5.20 -18.31
CA ILE A 206 -10.13 3.85 -18.15
C ILE A 206 -10.45 3.05 -19.41
N LYS A 207 -9.44 2.56 -20.12
CA LYS A 207 -9.57 1.72 -21.31
C LYS A 207 -9.48 0.23 -20.95
N THR A 208 -10.34 -0.58 -21.55
CA THR A 208 -10.23 -2.04 -21.50
C THR A 208 -9.35 -2.54 -22.64
N ARG A 209 -8.30 -3.30 -22.32
CA ARG A 209 -7.50 -4.06 -23.28
C ARG A 209 -7.99 -5.51 -23.24
N ARG A 210 -8.80 -5.89 -24.25
CA ARG A 210 -9.43 -7.22 -24.29
C ARG A 210 -8.43 -8.34 -24.07
N GLY A 211 -8.73 -9.26 -23.17
CA GLY A 211 -7.86 -10.38 -22.78
C GLY A 211 -6.64 -10.01 -21.93
N LEU A 212 -6.35 -8.71 -21.72
CA LEU A 212 -5.19 -8.25 -20.95
C LEU A 212 -5.56 -7.55 -19.65
N GLY A 213 -6.61 -6.71 -19.63
CA GLY A 213 -7.01 -5.98 -18.43
C GLY A 213 -7.38 -4.52 -18.69
N TYR A 214 -6.96 -3.65 -17.78
CA TYR A 214 -7.32 -2.23 -17.74
C TYR A 214 -6.09 -1.33 -17.72
N THR A 215 -6.22 -0.17 -18.35
CA THR A 215 -5.20 0.89 -18.35
C THR A 215 -5.89 2.25 -18.33
N LEU A 216 -5.18 3.29 -17.90
CA LEU A 216 -5.68 4.65 -18.08
C LEU A 216 -5.74 5.00 -19.58
N GLY A 217 -6.69 5.86 -19.93
CA GLY A 217 -6.81 6.44 -21.27
C GLY A 217 -5.67 7.40 -21.59
N ASP A 218 -5.79 8.15 -22.68
CA ASP A 218 -4.84 9.20 -23.00
C ASP A 218 -5.06 10.37 -22.03
N ALA A 219 -4.00 11.06 -21.62
CA ALA A 219 -4.08 12.26 -20.81
C ALA A 219 -4.43 13.44 -21.73
N GLU A 220 -5.74 13.72 -21.86
CA GLU A 220 -6.22 14.96 -22.49
C GLU A 220 -6.33 16.09 -21.45
#